data_49985af9c536a1633b915a339f294fd9
#
_entry.id   49985af9c536a1633b915a339f294fd9
#
_cell.length_a   1.000
_cell.length_b   1.000
_cell.length_c   1.000
_cell.angle_alpha   90.00
_cell.angle_beta   90.00
_cell.angle_gamma   90.00
#
_symmetry.space_group_name_H-M   'P 1'
#
loop_
_entity.id
_entity.type
_entity.pdbx_description
1 polymer ?
#
loop_
_entity_poly.entity_id
_entity_poly.type
_entity_poly.pdbx_seq_one_letter_code
_entity_poly.pdbx_strand_id
1 'polypeptide(L)'
;MVAANWQGWCREVRVALLLGLFLGVNFAGFWAGSSSQPQWQRLGKALLLLGSLILGANLALMSQMFHQSGEVYELYLVWGSGVLAMAYGVRLTWLAITAIALIGIGYWLGFPTLFEVNAIGAFSWLMPYMPLLTLILFIPLARICHSRWVFVWGMVAVISSLEATLIRELPAVWERSPWLAGGMVALAVSLPPLLLWGYDAGLGERTVNLNSVTRRLSILFLAGVCYFFSFYRIWLVDTAWDQGNELAIEVEGIILQIFIFTGFTLYSWWRLGFNSPQTPWRLTFMSTVVAVMSLVAGGIAGLSVAGVSFADYAFVPTIFYNLILFFLAIALIRQGLNLGNRLNFWLGLGLLSLHIFSRIFEYQTGLIFKSIILILCGLAVVIAGLWFERYRRLKI
;
A
#
# COMPACT_ATOMS: atom_id res chain seq x y z
N MET A 1 39.32 -11.88 16.32
CA MET A 1 40.34 -12.48 15.43
C MET A 1 40.00 -12.31 13.94
N VAL A 2 38.81 -12.66 13.45
CA VAL A 2 38.45 -12.52 12.01
C VAL A 2 38.58 -11.08 11.52
N ALA A 3 38.03 -10.10 12.25
CA ALA A 3 38.07 -8.69 11.85
C ALA A 3 39.50 -8.11 11.80
N ALA A 4 40.41 -8.54 12.65
CA ALA A 4 41.81 -8.06 12.69
C ALA A 4 42.64 -8.56 11.51
N ASN A 5 42.30 -9.74 10.97
CA ASN A 5 43.05 -10.35 9.85
C ASN A 5 42.31 -10.23 8.52
N TRP A 6 41.14 -9.56 8.49
CA TRP A 6 40.30 -9.47 7.30
C TRP A 6 41.02 -8.91 6.07
N GLN A 7 41.86 -7.91 6.27
CA GLN A 7 42.62 -7.28 5.18
C GLN A 7 43.75 -8.16 4.65
N GLY A 8 44.29 -9.08 5.48
CA GLY A 8 45.36 -10.00 5.09
C GLY A 8 44.90 -11.24 4.26
N TRP A 9 43.59 -11.51 4.20
CA TRP A 9 43.10 -12.65 3.47
C TRP A 9 42.88 -12.34 1.98
N CYS A 10 43.14 -13.34 1.11
CA CYS A 10 42.85 -13.19 -0.31
C CYS A 10 41.34 -13.11 -0.55
N ARG A 11 40.95 -12.52 -1.67
CA ARG A 11 39.53 -12.25 -1.99
C ARG A 11 38.70 -13.52 -2.01
N GLU A 12 39.25 -14.62 -2.56
CA GLU A 12 38.57 -15.92 -2.69
C GLU A 12 38.22 -16.50 -1.30
N VAL A 13 39.13 -16.41 -0.34
CA VAL A 13 38.89 -16.90 1.04
C VAL A 13 37.78 -16.08 1.72
N ARG A 14 37.75 -14.76 1.52
CA ARG A 14 36.68 -13.92 2.06
C ARG A 14 35.34 -14.31 1.46
N VAL A 15 35.24 -14.47 0.13
CA VAL A 15 34.02 -14.90 -0.54
C VAL A 15 33.58 -16.30 -0.06
N ALA A 16 34.51 -17.26 0.01
CA ALA A 16 34.21 -18.59 0.50
C ALA A 16 33.69 -18.61 1.94
N LEU A 17 34.26 -17.77 2.82
CA LEU A 17 33.80 -17.64 4.20
C LEU A 17 32.41 -17.01 4.30
N LEU A 18 32.12 -15.96 3.53
CA LEU A 18 30.83 -15.29 3.50
C LEU A 18 29.72 -16.23 2.97
N LEU A 19 30.01 -16.94 1.88
CA LEU A 19 29.09 -17.92 1.33
C LEU A 19 28.92 -19.14 2.26
N GLY A 20 30.01 -19.62 2.86
CA GLY A 20 29.98 -20.71 3.83
C GLY A 20 29.11 -20.38 5.05
N LEU A 21 29.25 -19.14 5.59
CA LEU A 21 28.41 -18.65 6.68
C LEU A 21 26.94 -18.58 6.28
N PHE A 22 26.64 -18.03 5.10
CA PHE A 22 25.28 -17.94 4.57
C PHE A 22 24.66 -19.34 4.40
N LEU A 23 25.35 -20.24 3.75
CA LEU A 23 24.88 -21.61 3.54
C LEU A 23 24.72 -22.37 4.85
N GLY A 24 25.71 -22.27 5.75
CA GLY A 24 25.71 -22.94 7.05
C GLY A 24 24.54 -22.50 7.94
N VAL A 25 24.29 -21.19 8.04
CA VAL A 25 23.18 -20.66 8.84
C VAL A 25 21.82 -21.05 8.25
N ASN A 26 21.66 -20.99 6.92
CA ASN A 26 20.41 -21.39 6.27
C ASN A 26 20.16 -22.90 6.37
N PHE A 27 21.20 -23.72 6.20
CA PHE A 27 21.11 -25.16 6.37
C PHE A 27 20.75 -25.54 7.82
N ALA A 28 21.43 -24.95 8.81
CA ALA A 28 21.11 -25.14 10.23
C ALA A 28 19.69 -24.67 10.54
N GLY A 29 19.26 -23.56 9.96
CA GLY A 29 17.90 -23.02 10.10
C GLY A 29 16.83 -23.96 9.51
N PHE A 30 17.07 -24.49 8.33
CA PHE A 30 16.19 -25.46 7.68
C PHE A 30 16.10 -26.78 8.48
N TRP A 31 17.26 -27.31 8.88
CA TRP A 31 17.32 -28.54 9.68
C TRP A 31 16.62 -28.39 11.04
N ALA A 32 16.92 -27.32 11.76
CA ALA A 32 16.24 -27.04 13.03
C ALA A 32 14.71 -26.78 12.86
N GLY A 33 14.34 -26.11 11.77
CA GLY A 33 12.93 -25.86 11.43
C GLY A 33 12.13 -27.11 11.10
N SER A 34 12.80 -28.17 10.62
CA SER A 34 12.20 -29.46 10.29
C SER A 34 12.04 -30.39 11.51
N SER A 35 12.57 -29.99 12.69
CA SER A 35 12.47 -30.77 13.91
C SER A 35 11.02 -30.83 14.43
N SER A 36 10.65 -31.95 15.08
CA SER A 36 9.37 -32.11 15.75
C SER A 36 9.21 -31.28 17.04
N GLN A 37 10.31 -30.80 17.61
CA GLN A 37 10.31 -30.06 18.87
C GLN A 37 10.02 -28.56 18.65
N PRO A 38 9.04 -27.93 19.35
CA PRO A 38 8.68 -26.53 19.15
C PRO A 38 9.81 -25.51 19.38
N GLN A 39 10.76 -25.85 20.25
CA GLN A 39 11.91 -24.99 20.55
C GLN A 39 12.85 -24.90 19.34
N TRP A 40 13.19 -26.06 18.73
CA TRP A 40 14.01 -26.11 17.54
C TRP A 40 13.35 -25.46 16.32
N GLN A 41 12.03 -25.61 16.16
CA GLN A 41 11.28 -24.92 15.11
C GLN A 41 11.37 -23.40 15.23
N ARG A 42 11.30 -22.85 16.46
CA ARG A 42 11.46 -21.41 16.71
C ARG A 42 12.88 -20.95 16.37
N LEU A 43 13.88 -21.71 16.82
CA LEU A 43 15.29 -21.45 16.51
C LEU A 43 15.51 -21.51 15.00
N GLY A 44 14.99 -22.51 14.30
CA GLY A 44 15.11 -22.64 12.86
C GLY A 44 14.54 -21.45 12.10
N LYS A 45 13.35 -20.93 12.50
CA LYS A 45 12.76 -19.73 11.93
C LYS A 45 13.63 -18.49 12.17
N ALA A 46 14.24 -18.36 13.35
CA ALA A 46 15.13 -17.26 13.67
C ALA A 46 16.44 -17.33 12.86
N LEU A 47 17.02 -18.53 12.69
CA LEU A 47 18.21 -18.74 11.87
C LEU A 47 17.97 -18.44 10.38
N LEU A 48 16.79 -18.79 9.84
CA LEU A 48 16.43 -18.46 8.47
C LEU A 48 16.28 -16.94 8.26
N LEU A 49 15.72 -16.23 9.25
CA LEU A 49 15.69 -14.76 9.24
C LEU A 49 17.11 -14.18 9.31
N LEU A 50 17.96 -14.71 10.19
CA LEU A 50 19.37 -14.32 10.26
C LEU A 50 20.07 -14.59 8.92
N GLY A 51 19.82 -15.72 8.30
CA GLY A 51 20.32 -16.06 6.97
C GLY A 51 19.91 -15.04 5.90
N SER A 52 18.68 -14.52 5.96
CA SER A 52 18.25 -13.47 5.05
C SER A 52 18.98 -12.14 5.26
N LEU A 53 19.37 -11.81 6.49
CA LEU A 53 20.20 -10.63 6.78
C LEU A 53 21.67 -10.82 6.35
N ILE A 54 22.20 -12.04 6.56
CA ILE A 54 23.55 -12.42 6.11
C ILE A 54 23.65 -12.31 4.57
N LEU A 55 22.58 -12.65 3.83
CA LEU A 55 22.54 -12.47 2.37
C LEU A 55 22.79 -11.01 1.99
N GLY A 56 22.09 -10.06 2.63
CA GLY A 56 22.29 -8.63 2.37
C GLY A 56 23.70 -8.14 2.72
N ALA A 57 24.22 -8.56 3.88
CA ALA A 57 25.59 -8.25 4.28
C ALA A 57 26.62 -8.81 3.27
N ASN A 58 26.42 -10.03 2.79
CA ASN A 58 27.26 -10.65 1.78
C ASN A 58 27.26 -9.87 0.47
N LEU A 59 26.07 -9.48 -0.02
CA LEU A 59 25.94 -8.68 -1.23
C LEU A 59 26.64 -7.34 -1.10
N ALA A 60 26.47 -6.64 0.03
CA ALA A 60 27.13 -5.36 0.29
C ALA A 60 28.66 -5.49 0.38
N LEU A 61 29.17 -6.51 1.09
CA LEU A 61 30.60 -6.75 1.21
C LEU A 61 31.24 -7.18 -0.13
N MET A 62 30.54 -8.01 -0.92
CA MET A 62 31.01 -8.40 -2.25
C MET A 62 31.06 -7.20 -3.18
N SER A 63 30.03 -6.34 -3.20
CA SER A 63 30.01 -5.11 -3.98
C SER A 63 31.23 -4.22 -3.65
N GLN A 64 31.55 -4.04 -2.37
CA GLN A 64 32.74 -3.29 -1.94
C GLN A 64 34.05 -3.95 -2.38
N MET A 65 34.17 -5.29 -2.26
CA MET A 65 35.40 -6.02 -2.62
C MET A 65 35.69 -6.01 -4.11
N PHE A 66 34.63 -6.05 -4.94
CA PHE A 66 34.77 -6.06 -6.39
C PHE A 66 34.64 -4.68 -7.03
N HIS A 67 34.57 -3.61 -6.20
CA HIS A 67 34.41 -2.23 -6.66
C HIS A 67 33.28 -2.06 -7.67
N GLN A 68 32.19 -2.78 -7.46
CA GLN A 68 31.02 -2.64 -8.33
C GLN A 68 30.34 -1.30 -8.03
N SER A 69 30.30 -0.44 -9.04
CA SER A 69 29.51 0.78 -9.00
C SER A 69 28.07 0.41 -9.37
N GLY A 70 27.15 0.63 -8.47
CA GLY A 70 25.71 0.44 -8.67
C GLY A 70 24.94 1.33 -7.71
N GLU A 71 23.73 1.63 -8.06
CA GLU A 71 22.82 2.41 -7.22
C GLU A 71 22.37 1.60 -5.98
N VAL A 72 22.18 2.28 -4.87
CA VAL A 72 21.82 1.63 -3.59
C VAL A 72 20.49 0.84 -3.72
N TYR A 73 19.55 1.33 -4.53
CA TYR A 73 18.26 0.66 -4.74
C TYR A 73 18.41 -0.72 -5.39
N GLU A 74 19.39 -0.91 -6.28
CA GLU A 74 19.65 -2.18 -6.94
C GLU A 74 20.06 -3.27 -5.95
N LEU A 75 20.89 -2.90 -4.95
CA LEU A 75 21.26 -3.81 -3.87
C LEU A 75 20.03 -4.32 -3.11
N TYR A 76 19.10 -3.41 -2.77
CA TYR A 76 17.87 -3.78 -2.08
C TYR A 76 16.95 -4.68 -2.94
N LEU A 77 16.87 -4.43 -4.24
CA LEU A 77 16.07 -5.26 -5.16
C LEU A 77 16.66 -6.67 -5.30
N VAL A 78 17.98 -6.79 -5.46
CA VAL A 78 18.67 -8.10 -5.53
C VAL A 78 18.55 -8.83 -4.20
N TRP A 79 18.79 -8.15 -3.09
CA TRP A 79 18.64 -8.73 -1.76
C TRP A 79 17.19 -9.18 -1.51
N GLY A 80 16.22 -8.32 -1.78
CA GLY A 80 14.81 -8.61 -1.64
C GLY A 80 14.35 -9.80 -2.49
N SER A 81 14.85 -9.92 -3.74
CA SER A 81 14.53 -11.06 -4.61
C SER A 81 15.13 -12.37 -4.11
N GLY A 82 16.33 -12.35 -3.56
CA GLY A 82 16.93 -13.52 -2.90
C GLY A 82 16.12 -13.97 -1.68
N VAL A 83 15.71 -13.03 -0.82
CA VAL A 83 14.85 -13.33 0.35
C VAL A 83 13.46 -13.77 -0.10
N LEU A 84 12.94 -13.25 -1.21
CA LEU A 84 11.66 -13.67 -1.81
C LEU A 84 11.72 -15.15 -2.24
N ALA A 85 12.80 -15.55 -2.90
CA ALA A 85 13.01 -16.95 -3.27
C ALA A 85 13.04 -17.87 -2.03
N MET A 86 13.75 -17.45 -0.97
CA MET A 86 13.73 -18.16 0.32
C MET A 86 12.32 -18.23 0.92
N ALA A 87 11.55 -17.15 0.86
CA ALA A 87 10.18 -17.09 1.38
C ALA A 87 9.24 -18.06 0.67
N TYR A 88 9.36 -18.18 -0.65
CA TYR A 88 8.61 -19.15 -1.46
C TYR A 88 8.99 -20.60 -1.11
N GLY A 89 10.29 -20.88 -0.95
CA GLY A 89 10.79 -22.23 -0.62
C GLY A 89 10.36 -22.69 0.77
N VAL A 90 10.53 -21.83 1.78
CA VAL A 90 10.29 -22.18 3.20
C VAL A 90 8.86 -21.86 3.66
N ARG A 91 8.11 -21.04 2.92
CA ARG A 91 6.73 -20.59 3.23
C ARG A 91 6.61 -19.91 4.60
N LEU A 92 7.64 -19.14 4.98
CA LEU A 92 7.71 -18.47 6.26
C LEU A 92 7.20 -17.02 6.16
N THR A 93 6.17 -16.68 6.92
CA THR A 93 5.53 -15.34 6.93
C THR A 93 6.52 -14.19 7.15
N TRP A 94 7.47 -14.35 8.07
CA TRP A 94 8.46 -13.30 8.37
C TRP A 94 9.44 -13.06 7.22
N LEU A 95 9.89 -14.11 6.54
CA LEU A 95 10.72 -13.97 5.32
C LEU A 95 9.93 -13.27 4.21
N ALA A 96 8.65 -13.60 4.05
CA ALA A 96 7.79 -12.96 3.07
C ALA A 96 7.64 -11.46 3.35
N ILE A 97 7.40 -11.06 4.62
CA ILE A 97 7.31 -9.65 5.02
C ILE A 97 8.66 -8.94 4.78
N THR A 98 9.77 -9.58 5.15
CA THR A 98 11.12 -9.02 4.92
C THR A 98 11.39 -8.82 3.42
N ALA A 99 11.02 -9.78 2.57
CA ALA A 99 11.17 -9.65 1.12
C ALA A 99 10.35 -8.48 0.56
N ILE A 100 9.07 -8.36 0.97
CA ILE A 100 8.21 -7.24 0.56
C ILE A 100 8.80 -5.90 1.02
N ALA A 101 9.30 -5.83 2.26
CA ALA A 101 9.93 -4.61 2.78
C ALA A 101 11.19 -4.22 2.01
N LEU A 102 12.08 -5.18 1.72
CA LEU A 102 13.32 -4.92 1.00
C LEU A 102 13.06 -4.48 -0.44
N ILE A 103 12.16 -5.17 -1.16
CA ILE A 103 11.78 -4.79 -2.53
C ILE A 103 11.09 -3.42 -2.52
N GLY A 104 10.21 -3.17 -1.53
CA GLY A 104 9.58 -1.87 -1.34
C GLY A 104 10.58 -0.74 -1.08
N ILE A 105 11.57 -0.96 -0.20
CA ILE A 105 12.64 0.02 0.06
C ILE A 105 13.44 0.25 -1.25
N GLY A 106 13.81 -0.81 -1.95
CA GLY A 106 14.52 -0.70 -3.23
C GLY A 106 13.73 0.13 -4.24
N TYR A 107 12.42 -0.14 -4.39
CA TYR A 107 11.55 0.61 -5.28
C TYR A 107 11.48 2.11 -4.91
N TRP A 108 11.24 2.44 -3.64
CA TRP A 108 11.11 3.83 -3.21
C TRP A 108 12.43 4.61 -3.23
N LEU A 109 13.58 3.94 -3.02
CA LEU A 109 14.90 4.55 -3.18
C LEU A 109 15.23 4.79 -4.66
N GLY A 110 14.82 3.89 -5.55
CA GLY A 110 15.02 4.03 -6.99
C GLY A 110 13.97 4.90 -7.68
N PHE A 111 12.84 5.20 -7.06
CA PHE A 111 11.77 5.99 -7.66
C PHE A 111 12.21 7.39 -8.13
N PRO A 112 13.01 8.16 -7.37
CA PRO A 112 13.52 9.46 -7.82
C PRO A 112 14.37 9.38 -9.08
N THR A 113 15.16 8.31 -9.27
CA THR A 113 16.03 8.15 -10.45
C THR A 113 15.24 8.01 -11.74
N LEU A 114 13.95 7.64 -11.68
CA LEU A 114 13.08 7.56 -12.85
C LEU A 114 12.74 8.93 -13.45
N PHE A 115 13.01 10.03 -12.76
CA PHE A 115 12.85 11.39 -13.24
C PHE A 115 14.15 11.95 -13.89
N GLU A 116 15.24 11.19 -13.82
CA GLU A 116 16.52 11.58 -14.41
C GLU A 116 16.64 11.02 -15.83
N VAL A 117 16.90 11.90 -16.81
CA VAL A 117 16.97 11.56 -18.24
C VAL A 117 18.07 10.53 -18.57
N ASN A 118 19.09 10.42 -17.71
CA ASN A 118 20.25 9.54 -17.89
C ASN A 118 20.41 8.50 -16.78
N ALA A 119 19.34 8.08 -16.13
CA ALA A 119 19.41 7.05 -15.09
C ALA A 119 19.84 5.71 -15.71
N ILE A 120 21.13 5.43 -15.66
CA ILE A 120 21.72 4.16 -16.13
C ILE A 120 21.77 3.21 -14.93
N GLY A 121 20.65 2.56 -14.64
CA GLY A 121 20.59 1.50 -13.65
C GLY A 121 20.27 0.15 -14.32
N ALA A 122 20.87 -0.93 -13.84
CA ALA A 122 20.61 -2.27 -14.39
C ALA A 122 19.13 -2.69 -14.29
N PHE A 123 18.38 -2.12 -13.33
CA PHE A 123 16.98 -2.43 -13.08
C PHE A 123 16.02 -1.27 -13.38
N SER A 124 16.50 -0.17 -13.99
CA SER A 124 15.66 0.98 -14.30
C SER A 124 14.46 0.63 -15.19
N TRP A 125 14.64 -0.28 -16.16
CA TRP A 125 13.58 -0.78 -17.04
C TRP A 125 12.50 -1.58 -16.33
N LEU A 126 12.79 -2.14 -15.14
CA LEU A 126 11.86 -2.94 -14.33
C LEU A 126 10.94 -2.06 -13.46
N MET A 127 11.42 -0.88 -13.08
CA MET A 127 10.73 0.04 -12.16
C MET A 127 9.33 0.43 -12.61
N PRO A 128 9.08 0.79 -13.89
CA PRO A 128 7.74 1.13 -14.36
C PRO A 128 6.74 -0.02 -14.24
N TYR A 129 7.21 -1.27 -14.27
CA TYR A 129 6.36 -2.47 -14.19
C TYR A 129 6.19 -3.01 -12.77
N MET A 130 6.70 -2.31 -11.74
CA MET A 130 6.59 -2.73 -10.34
C MET A 130 5.17 -3.02 -9.88
N PRO A 131 4.11 -2.30 -10.26
CA PRO A 131 2.74 -2.64 -9.87
C PRO A 131 2.33 -4.06 -10.30
N LEU A 132 2.66 -4.47 -11.52
CA LEU A 132 2.38 -5.82 -12.01
C LEU A 132 3.27 -6.87 -11.36
N LEU A 133 4.56 -6.56 -11.18
CA LEU A 133 5.50 -7.48 -10.54
C LEU A 133 5.12 -7.75 -9.10
N THR A 134 4.81 -6.71 -8.33
CA THR A 134 4.38 -6.87 -6.93
C THR A 134 3.06 -7.64 -6.83
N LEU A 135 2.12 -7.43 -7.77
CA LEU A 135 0.89 -8.21 -7.85
C LEU A 135 1.17 -9.70 -8.07
N ILE A 136 2.00 -10.03 -9.08
CA ILE A 136 2.32 -11.41 -9.46
C ILE A 136 3.18 -12.12 -8.40
N LEU A 137 4.08 -11.39 -7.73
CA LEU A 137 4.99 -11.97 -6.76
C LEU A 137 4.40 -12.04 -5.34
N PHE A 138 3.71 -11.01 -4.87
CA PHE A 138 3.32 -10.97 -3.47
C PHE A 138 1.94 -11.57 -3.18
N ILE A 139 1.03 -11.54 -4.14
CA ILE A 139 -0.30 -12.08 -3.92
C ILE A 139 -0.32 -13.60 -3.85
N PRO A 140 0.36 -14.34 -4.77
CA PRO A 140 0.51 -15.78 -4.60
C PRO A 140 1.29 -16.16 -3.33
N LEU A 141 2.34 -15.39 -2.98
CA LEU A 141 3.11 -15.62 -1.76
C LEU A 141 2.23 -15.52 -0.50
N ALA A 142 1.33 -14.54 -0.44
CA ALA A 142 0.39 -14.39 0.67
C ALA A 142 -0.53 -15.62 0.83
N ARG A 143 -0.92 -16.23 -0.28
CA ARG A 143 -1.72 -17.46 -0.29
C ARG A 143 -0.91 -18.67 0.14
N ILE A 144 0.30 -18.83 -0.38
CA ILE A 144 1.21 -19.92 -0.04
C ILE A 144 1.59 -19.88 1.44
N CYS A 145 1.85 -18.69 1.98
CA CYS A 145 2.14 -18.49 3.41
C CYS A 145 0.88 -18.50 4.30
N HIS A 146 -0.33 -18.56 3.73
CA HIS A 146 -1.61 -18.49 4.46
C HIS A 146 -1.68 -17.32 5.46
N SER A 147 -1.06 -16.18 5.12
CA SER A 147 -0.86 -15.05 6.05
C SER A 147 -1.59 -13.79 5.58
N ARG A 148 -2.48 -13.28 6.45
CA ARG A 148 -3.16 -12.00 6.24
C ARG A 148 -2.19 -10.82 6.23
N TRP A 149 -1.12 -10.88 7.00
CA TRP A 149 -0.12 -9.83 7.07
C TRP A 149 0.68 -9.71 5.77
N VAL A 150 1.10 -10.84 5.20
CA VAL A 150 1.77 -10.86 3.88
C VAL A 150 0.85 -10.27 2.81
N PHE A 151 -0.44 -10.61 2.86
CA PHE A 151 -1.44 -10.04 1.95
C PHE A 151 -1.57 -8.52 2.10
N VAL A 152 -1.69 -8.02 3.34
CA VAL A 152 -1.81 -6.57 3.60
C VAL A 152 -0.61 -5.82 3.06
N TRP A 153 0.60 -6.23 3.41
CA TRP A 153 1.82 -5.58 2.94
C TRP A 153 2.02 -5.72 1.43
N GLY A 154 1.65 -6.88 0.86
CA GLY A 154 1.66 -7.09 -0.58
C GLY A 154 0.70 -6.14 -1.30
N MET A 155 -0.53 -5.98 -0.82
CA MET A 155 -1.50 -5.05 -1.41
C MET A 155 -1.09 -3.59 -1.24
N VAL A 156 -0.50 -3.22 -0.10
CA VAL A 156 0.09 -1.88 0.08
C VAL A 156 1.19 -1.62 -0.94
N ALA A 157 2.07 -2.61 -1.19
CA ALA A 157 3.10 -2.48 -2.21
C ALA A 157 2.52 -2.32 -3.63
N VAL A 158 1.50 -3.13 -3.98
CA VAL A 158 0.80 -3.04 -5.28
C VAL A 158 0.17 -1.67 -5.48
N ILE A 159 -0.62 -1.21 -4.50
CA ILE A 159 -1.34 0.06 -4.63
C ILE A 159 -0.36 1.23 -4.63
N SER A 160 0.61 1.26 -3.72
CA SER A 160 1.56 2.37 -3.64
C SER A 160 2.43 2.48 -4.90
N SER A 161 2.86 1.36 -5.49
CA SER A 161 3.61 1.38 -6.74
C SER A 161 2.73 1.78 -7.93
N LEU A 162 1.45 1.39 -7.96
CA LEU A 162 0.51 1.82 -8.99
C LEU A 162 0.27 3.33 -8.94
N GLU A 163 -0.01 3.87 -7.75
CA GLU A 163 -0.18 5.31 -7.54
C GLU A 163 1.09 6.10 -7.94
N ALA A 164 2.26 5.62 -7.51
CA ALA A 164 3.52 6.25 -7.84
C ALA A 164 3.76 6.28 -9.37
N THR A 165 3.46 5.19 -10.07
CA THR A 165 3.58 5.12 -11.53
C THR A 165 2.60 6.07 -12.21
N LEU A 166 1.34 6.14 -11.76
CA LEU A 166 0.34 7.05 -12.30
C LEU A 166 0.72 8.52 -12.07
N ILE A 167 1.20 8.87 -10.88
CA ILE A 167 1.64 10.24 -10.55
C ILE A 167 2.85 10.65 -11.39
N ARG A 168 3.79 9.74 -11.60
CA ARG A 168 5.00 10.00 -12.41
C ARG A 168 4.65 10.43 -13.83
N GLU A 169 3.73 9.73 -14.47
CA GLU A 169 3.38 9.95 -15.87
C GLU A 169 2.35 11.08 -16.08
N LEU A 170 1.78 11.58 -14.98
CA LEU A 170 0.72 12.58 -15.02
C LEU A 170 1.13 13.87 -15.78
N PRO A 171 2.32 14.48 -15.55
CA PRO A 171 2.73 15.70 -16.26
C PRO A 171 2.73 15.50 -17.78
N ALA A 172 3.33 14.44 -18.25
CA ALA A 172 3.48 14.14 -19.66
C ALA A 172 2.14 13.80 -20.37
N VAL A 173 1.22 13.14 -19.65
CA VAL A 173 -0.14 12.91 -20.16
C VAL A 173 -0.92 14.22 -20.19
N TRP A 174 -0.72 15.11 -19.20
CA TRP A 174 -1.39 16.39 -19.13
C TRP A 174 -1.00 17.33 -20.30
N GLU A 175 0.27 17.37 -20.68
CA GLU A 175 0.74 18.12 -21.85
C GLU A 175 0.07 17.66 -23.15
N ARG A 176 -0.20 16.37 -23.30
CA ARG A 176 -0.90 15.84 -24.48
C ARG A 176 -2.40 16.13 -24.45
N SER A 177 -3.03 15.91 -23.32
CA SER A 177 -4.47 16.11 -23.12
C SER A 177 -4.82 16.23 -21.65
N PRO A 178 -5.26 17.39 -21.16
CA PRO A 178 -5.74 17.55 -19.79
C PRO A 178 -6.88 16.57 -19.43
N TRP A 179 -7.72 16.22 -20.40
CA TRP A 179 -8.81 15.26 -20.20
C TRP A 179 -8.33 13.83 -19.93
N LEU A 180 -7.27 13.39 -20.64
CA LEU A 180 -6.66 12.08 -20.38
C LEU A 180 -5.97 12.07 -19.00
N ALA A 181 -5.29 13.14 -18.64
CA ALA A 181 -4.70 13.29 -17.32
C ALA A 181 -5.77 13.28 -16.21
N GLY A 182 -6.87 13.99 -16.43
CA GLY A 182 -8.02 13.93 -15.52
C GLY A 182 -8.60 12.51 -15.39
N GLY A 183 -8.73 11.80 -16.51
CA GLY A 183 -9.14 10.37 -16.50
C GLY A 183 -8.16 9.49 -15.71
N MET A 184 -6.87 9.74 -15.84
CA MET A 184 -5.83 9.00 -15.11
C MET A 184 -5.92 9.25 -13.59
N VAL A 185 -6.12 10.50 -13.17
CA VAL A 185 -6.33 10.85 -11.74
C VAL A 185 -7.65 10.26 -11.23
N ALA A 186 -8.71 10.28 -12.03
CA ALA A 186 -9.97 9.64 -11.66
C ALA A 186 -9.78 8.14 -11.40
N LEU A 187 -8.99 7.46 -12.23
CA LEU A 187 -8.64 6.05 -12.03
C LEU A 187 -7.74 5.85 -10.81
N ALA A 188 -6.71 6.67 -10.60
CA ALA A 188 -5.84 6.61 -9.43
C ALA A 188 -6.65 6.65 -8.12
N VAL A 189 -7.61 7.55 -8.03
CA VAL A 189 -8.46 7.69 -6.84
C VAL A 189 -9.49 6.56 -6.71
N SER A 190 -10.12 6.13 -7.80
CA SER A 190 -11.26 5.20 -7.74
C SER A 190 -10.86 3.74 -7.84
N LEU A 191 -9.80 3.41 -8.58
CA LEU A 191 -9.43 2.02 -8.87
C LEU A 191 -8.99 1.23 -7.63
N PRO A 192 -8.10 1.73 -6.74
CA PRO A 192 -7.64 0.96 -5.59
C PRO A 192 -8.76 0.53 -4.63
N PRO A 193 -9.70 1.41 -4.21
CA PRO A 193 -10.77 0.99 -3.33
C PRO A 193 -11.74 0.02 -4.01
N LEU A 194 -11.99 0.18 -5.32
CA LEU A 194 -12.83 -0.74 -6.08
C LEU A 194 -12.16 -2.11 -6.26
N LEU A 195 -10.86 -2.14 -6.57
CA LEU A 195 -10.06 -3.36 -6.70
C LEU A 195 -10.05 -4.15 -5.39
N LEU A 196 -9.75 -3.47 -4.28
CA LEU A 196 -9.73 -4.10 -2.96
C LEU A 196 -11.09 -4.65 -2.54
N TRP A 197 -12.17 -3.91 -2.83
CA TRP A 197 -13.51 -4.34 -2.46
C TRP A 197 -13.99 -5.57 -3.23
N GLY A 198 -13.67 -5.62 -4.54
CA GLY A 198 -14.05 -6.71 -5.43
C GLY A 198 -13.13 -7.93 -5.38
N TYR A 199 -11.94 -7.81 -4.81
CA TYR A 199 -10.83 -8.77 -4.92
C TYR A 199 -11.25 -10.23 -4.69
N ASP A 200 -11.93 -10.54 -3.59
CA ASP A 200 -12.30 -11.90 -3.22
C ASP A 200 -13.34 -12.54 -4.17
N ALA A 201 -14.21 -11.73 -4.76
CA ALA A 201 -15.19 -12.22 -5.72
C ALA A 201 -14.52 -12.66 -7.03
N GLY A 202 -13.44 -11.97 -7.43
CA GLY A 202 -12.70 -12.26 -8.66
C GLY A 202 -12.00 -13.62 -8.67
N LEU A 203 -11.48 -14.06 -7.54
CA LEU A 203 -10.56 -15.21 -7.48
C LEU A 203 -11.20 -16.55 -7.11
N GLY A 204 -12.45 -16.56 -6.65
CA GLY A 204 -13.25 -17.80 -6.50
C GLY A 204 -12.81 -18.81 -5.44
N GLU A 205 -11.61 -18.71 -4.89
CA GLU A 205 -11.09 -19.62 -3.89
C GLU A 205 -11.24 -19.09 -2.47
N ARG A 206 -11.97 -19.84 -1.62
CA ARG A 206 -12.24 -19.48 -0.21
C ARG A 206 -11.18 -20.01 0.77
N THR A 207 -9.95 -20.29 0.34
CA THR A 207 -8.92 -20.95 1.16
C THR A 207 -8.44 -20.09 2.34
N VAL A 208 -8.44 -18.76 2.21
CA VAL A 208 -8.18 -17.82 3.31
C VAL A 208 -9.28 -16.77 3.28
N ASN A 209 -10.01 -16.60 4.39
CA ASN A 209 -11.07 -15.59 4.48
C ASN A 209 -10.46 -14.18 4.55
N LEU A 210 -10.09 -13.62 3.40
CA LEU A 210 -9.49 -12.29 3.24
C LEU A 210 -10.53 -11.16 3.11
N ASN A 211 -11.82 -11.50 2.91
CA ASN A 211 -12.92 -10.55 2.70
C ASN A 211 -12.95 -9.40 3.72
N SER A 212 -12.74 -9.72 4.99
CA SER A 212 -12.75 -8.70 6.04
C SER A 212 -11.54 -7.78 5.97
N VAL A 213 -10.40 -8.26 5.47
CA VAL A 213 -9.15 -7.51 5.36
C VAL A 213 -9.19 -6.60 4.13
N THR A 214 -9.58 -7.14 2.97
CA THR A 214 -9.65 -6.37 1.71
C THR A 214 -10.67 -5.24 1.81
N ARG A 215 -11.85 -5.50 2.38
CA ARG A 215 -12.87 -4.47 2.60
C ARG A 215 -12.41 -3.37 3.56
N ARG A 216 -11.66 -3.72 4.62
CA ARG A 216 -11.09 -2.72 5.53
C ARG A 216 -10.01 -1.87 4.84
N LEU A 217 -9.14 -2.50 4.05
CA LEU A 217 -8.14 -1.77 3.26
C LEU A 217 -8.79 -0.82 2.25
N SER A 218 -9.86 -1.27 1.57
CA SER A 218 -10.65 -0.42 0.67
C SER A 218 -11.21 0.81 1.38
N ILE A 219 -11.83 0.63 2.55
CA ILE A 219 -12.39 1.73 3.35
C ILE A 219 -11.27 2.66 3.84
N LEU A 220 -10.14 2.11 4.31
CA LEU A 220 -9.01 2.90 4.78
C LEU A 220 -8.39 3.73 3.65
N PHE A 221 -8.22 3.15 2.46
CA PHE A 221 -7.73 3.87 1.31
C PHE A 221 -8.69 5.01 0.91
N LEU A 222 -9.99 4.71 0.79
CA LEU A 222 -11.01 5.70 0.46
C LEU A 222 -11.05 6.81 1.51
N ALA A 223 -10.96 6.48 2.81
CA ALA A 223 -10.88 7.46 3.88
C ALA A 223 -9.63 8.34 3.76
N GLY A 224 -8.47 7.75 3.46
CA GLY A 224 -7.22 8.49 3.26
C GLY A 224 -7.29 9.47 2.09
N VAL A 225 -7.80 9.01 0.94
CA VAL A 225 -8.00 9.85 -0.25
C VAL A 225 -8.99 10.98 0.03
N CYS A 226 -10.16 10.66 0.60
CA CYS A 226 -11.14 11.66 0.94
C CYS A 226 -10.61 12.66 2.00
N TYR A 227 -9.79 12.18 2.94
CA TYR A 227 -9.14 13.04 3.92
C TYR A 227 -8.16 14.01 3.25
N PHE A 228 -7.34 13.52 2.30
CA PHE A 228 -6.41 14.36 1.54
C PHE A 228 -7.17 15.45 0.78
N PHE A 229 -8.15 15.09 -0.02
CA PHE A 229 -8.94 16.03 -0.82
C PHE A 229 -9.92 16.90 -0.01
N SER A 230 -10.09 16.64 1.28
CA SER A 230 -10.92 17.47 2.15
C SER A 230 -10.29 18.81 2.54
N PHE A 231 -9.00 19.02 2.27
CA PHE A 231 -8.30 20.26 2.55
C PHE A 231 -8.60 21.33 1.48
N TYR A 232 -9.02 22.50 1.92
CA TYR A 232 -9.35 23.63 1.04
C TYR A 232 -8.16 24.10 0.19
N ARG A 233 -6.95 24.09 0.76
CA ARG A 233 -5.74 24.54 0.09
C ARG A 233 -5.38 23.73 -1.15
N ILE A 234 -5.77 22.47 -1.21
CA ILE A 234 -5.48 21.58 -2.37
C ILE A 234 -6.19 22.10 -3.63
N TRP A 235 -7.37 22.69 -3.47
CA TRP A 235 -8.19 23.18 -4.57
C TRP A 235 -7.82 24.59 -5.04
N LEU A 236 -6.95 25.30 -4.27
CA LEU A 236 -6.45 26.64 -4.62
C LEU A 236 -5.12 26.59 -5.38
N VAL A 237 -4.46 25.45 -5.43
CA VAL A 237 -3.21 25.31 -6.17
C VAL A 237 -3.56 25.29 -7.65
N ASP A 238 -3.20 26.34 -8.37
CA ASP A 238 -3.17 26.30 -9.81
C ASP A 238 -2.20 25.20 -10.23
N THR A 239 -2.74 24.17 -10.86
CA THR A 239 -1.96 23.06 -11.41
C THR A 239 -1.27 23.49 -12.70
N ALA A 240 -0.55 24.62 -12.68
CA ALA A 240 0.44 24.94 -13.69
C ALA A 240 1.63 23.99 -13.44
N TRP A 241 1.56 22.82 -14.07
CA TRP A 241 2.71 21.93 -14.13
C TRP A 241 3.82 22.68 -14.83
N ASP A 242 4.92 22.94 -14.12
CA ASP A 242 6.08 23.63 -14.68
C ASP A 242 6.61 22.80 -15.85
N GLN A 243 6.75 23.44 -17.02
CA GLN A 243 7.19 22.81 -18.29
C GLN A 243 8.70 22.47 -18.23
N GLY A 244 9.09 21.66 -17.27
CA GLY A 244 10.48 21.29 -17.06
C GLY A 244 10.70 19.79 -17.17
N ASN A 245 11.23 19.38 -18.27
CA ASN A 245 11.76 18.08 -18.71
C ASN A 245 10.82 17.27 -19.61
N GLU A 246 11.21 17.19 -20.86
CA GLU A 246 10.74 16.16 -21.81
C GLU A 246 11.13 14.76 -21.25
N LEU A 247 10.30 14.24 -20.35
CA LEU A 247 10.43 12.87 -19.88
C LEU A 247 10.04 11.94 -21.03
N ALA A 248 10.96 11.07 -21.41
CA ALA A 248 10.67 10.03 -22.37
C ALA A 248 9.56 9.13 -21.82
N ILE A 249 8.37 9.19 -22.42
CA ILE A 249 7.18 8.53 -21.92
C ILE A 249 7.16 7.12 -22.48
N GLU A 250 7.22 6.11 -21.62
CA GLU A 250 6.80 4.74 -21.92
C GLU A 250 5.28 4.60 -21.75
N VAL A 251 4.51 5.33 -22.57
CA VAL A 251 3.04 5.34 -22.53
C VAL A 251 2.44 3.94 -22.67
N GLU A 252 3.10 3.07 -23.44
CA GLU A 252 2.61 1.71 -23.68
C GLU A 252 2.55 0.87 -22.40
N GLY A 253 3.56 0.97 -21.53
CA GLY A 253 3.62 0.23 -20.29
C GLY A 253 2.51 0.62 -19.32
N ILE A 254 2.17 1.91 -19.23
CA ILE A 254 1.14 2.38 -18.31
C ILE A 254 -0.28 2.05 -18.78
N ILE A 255 -0.53 2.15 -20.10
CA ILE A 255 -1.80 1.76 -20.70
C ILE A 255 -2.10 0.27 -20.40
N LEU A 256 -1.10 -0.59 -20.58
CA LEU A 256 -1.23 -2.02 -20.29
C LEU A 256 -1.61 -2.25 -18.82
N GLN A 257 -0.95 -1.55 -17.89
CA GLN A 257 -1.23 -1.68 -16.46
C GLN A 257 -2.64 -1.21 -16.10
N ILE A 258 -3.04 -0.03 -16.58
CA ILE A 258 -4.39 0.50 -16.38
C ILE A 258 -5.43 -0.50 -16.94
N PHE A 259 -5.19 -1.06 -18.11
CA PHE A 259 -6.09 -2.04 -18.73
C PHE A 259 -6.21 -3.32 -17.88
N ILE A 260 -5.09 -3.87 -17.40
CA ILE A 260 -5.08 -5.08 -16.56
C ILE A 260 -5.80 -4.84 -15.23
N PHE A 261 -5.46 -3.76 -14.51
CA PHE A 261 -6.06 -3.47 -13.21
C PHE A 261 -7.55 -3.12 -13.33
N THR A 262 -7.93 -2.33 -14.33
CA THR A 262 -9.34 -1.98 -14.60
C THR A 262 -10.13 -3.22 -15.03
N GLY A 263 -9.59 -4.03 -15.94
CA GLY A 263 -10.24 -5.25 -16.39
C GLY A 263 -10.46 -6.25 -15.25
N PHE A 264 -9.45 -6.45 -14.39
CA PHE A 264 -9.59 -7.29 -13.20
C PHE A 264 -10.62 -6.73 -12.21
N THR A 265 -10.66 -5.42 -12.02
CA THR A 265 -11.64 -4.76 -11.15
C THR A 265 -13.04 -4.95 -11.68
N LEU A 266 -13.28 -4.69 -12.97
CA LEU A 266 -14.60 -4.87 -13.62
C LEU A 266 -15.05 -6.33 -13.53
N TYR A 267 -14.17 -7.29 -13.82
CA TYR A 267 -14.45 -8.72 -13.68
C TYR A 267 -14.84 -9.09 -12.24
N SER A 268 -14.10 -8.59 -11.25
CA SER A 268 -14.37 -8.85 -9.83
C SER A 268 -15.72 -8.27 -9.38
N TRP A 269 -16.05 -7.06 -9.85
CA TRP A 269 -17.36 -6.43 -9.57
C TRP A 269 -18.52 -7.13 -10.30
N TRP A 270 -18.30 -7.57 -11.51
CA TRP A 270 -19.28 -8.38 -12.22
C TRP A 270 -19.58 -9.67 -11.45
N ARG A 271 -18.56 -10.40 -11.00
CA ARG A 271 -18.73 -11.59 -10.16
C ARG A 271 -19.35 -11.30 -8.79
N LEU A 272 -19.02 -10.16 -8.18
CA LEU A 272 -19.59 -9.76 -6.89
C LEU A 272 -21.12 -9.62 -6.95
N GLY A 273 -21.67 -9.21 -8.08
CA GLY A 273 -23.11 -9.09 -8.29
C GLY A 273 -23.85 -10.42 -8.40
N PHE A 274 -23.15 -11.51 -8.75
CA PHE A 274 -23.73 -12.86 -8.87
C PHE A 274 -23.42 -13.66 -7.59
N ASN A 275 -24.21 -13.44 -6.54
CA ASN A 275 -24.06 -14.19 -5.28
C ASN A 275 -24.49 -15.67 -5.41
N SER A 276 -25.32 -16.01 -6.41
CA SER A 276 -25.75 -17.37 -6.75
C SER A 276 -26.12 -17.44 -8.23
N PRO A 277 -25.88 -18.55 -8.94
CA PRO A 277 -26.25 -18.72 -10.36
C PRO A 277 -27.75 -18.54 -10.65
N GLN A 278 -28.60 -18.63 -9.64
CA GLN A 278 -30.07 -18.56 -9.75
C GLN A 278 -30.64 -17.18 -9.37
N THR A 279 -29.82 -16.24 -8.89
CA THR A 279 -30.30 -14.91 -8.50
C THR A 279 -29.91 -13.85 -9.53
N PRO A 280 -30.80 -12.88 -9.83
CA PRO A 280 -30.46 -11.75 -10.70
C PRO A 280 -29.30 -10.96 -10.09
N TRP A 281 -28.47 -10.35 -10.95
CA TRP A 281 -27.35 -9.52 -10.54
C TRP A 281 -27.79 -8.42 -9.58
N ARG A 282 -27.27 -8.43 -8.37
CA ARG A 282 -27.56 -7.42 -7.33
C ARG A 282 -26.34 -7.16 -6.47
N LEU A 283 -26.00 -5.89 -6.34
CA LEU A 283 -24.98 -5.44 -5.38
C LEU A 283 -25.59 -5.27 -3.99
N THR A 284 -24.82 -5.58 -2.96
CA THR A 284 -25.20 -5.22 -1.59
C THR A 284 -25.19 -3.71 -1.43
N PHE A 285 -26.02 -3.16 -0.55
CA PHE A 285 -26.06 -1.73 -0.26
C PHE A 285 -24.66 -1.14 0.02
N MET A 286 -23.85 -1.82 0.83
CA MET A 286 -22.47 -1.38 1.13
C MET A 286 -21.57 -1.37 -0.11
N SER A 287 -21.68 -2.37 -0.99
CA SER A 287 -20.92 -2.38 -2.25
C SER A 287 -21.32 -1.21 -3.15
N THR A 288 -22.60 -0.92 -3.26
CA THR A 288 -23.10 0.22 -4.04
C THR A 288 -22.58 1.54 -3.48
N VAL A 289 -22.59 1.72 -2.15
CA VAL A 289 -22.08 2.92 -1.48
C VAL A 289 -20.58 3.11 -1.76
N VAL A 290 -19.77 2.05 -1.60
CA VAL A 290 -18.33 2.14 -1.89
C VAL A 290 -18.07 2.44 -3.36
N ALA A 291 -18.82 1.82 -4.29
CA ALA A 291 -18.68 2.12 -5.71
C ALA A 291 -18.98 3.58 -6.02
N VAL A 292 -20.13 4.08 -5.57
CA VAL A 292 -20.55 5.46 -5.81
C VAL A 292 -19.54 6.44 -5.19
N MET A 293 -19.16 6.24 -3.93
CA MET A 293 -18.18 7.12 -3.26
C MET A 293 -16.83 7.13 -3.99
N SER A 294 -16.32 5.97 -4.41
CA SER A 294 -15.05 5.88 -5.12
C SER A 294 -15.10 6.58 -6.48
N LEU A 295 -16.15 6.33 -7.26
CA LEU A 295 -16.32 6.92 -8.59
C LEU A 295 -16.53 8.43 -8.52
N VAL A 296 -17.35 8.90 -7.57
CA VAL A 296 -17.58 10.35 -7.42
C VAL A 296 -16.33 11.05 -6.91
N ALA A 297 -15.62 10.48 -5.94
CA ALA A 297 -14.35 11.04 -5.46
C ALA A 297 -13.32 11.10 -6.60
N GLY A 298 -13.15 10.01 -7.35
CA GLY A 298 -12.27 10.00 -8.52
C GLY A 298 -12.70 10.99 -9.60
N GLY A 299 -14.00 11.08 -9.89
CA GLY A 299 -14.54 12.01 -10.88
C GLY A 299 -14.26 13.49 -10.55
N ILE A 300 -14.48 13.90 -9.30
CA ILE A 300 -14.19 15.28 -8.86
C ILE A 300 -12.69 15.58 -8.95
N ALA A 301 -11.83 14.67 -8.46
CA ALA A 301 -10.38 14.83 -8.56
C ALA A 301 -9.90 14.87 -10.03
N GLY A 302 -10.46 14.02 -10.89
CA GLY A 302 -10.14 14.01 -12.31
C GLY A 302 -10.57 15.27 -13.05
N LEU A 303 -11.77 15.80 -12.75
CA LEU A 303 -12.25 17.05 -13.36
C LEU A 303 -11.38 18.24 -13.01
N SER A 304 -10.83 18.32 -11.79
CA SER A 304 -9.92 19.40 -11.39
C SER A 304 -8.64 19.40 -12.23
N VAL A 305 -8.10 18.22 -12.54
CA VAL A 305 -6.91 18.08 -13.38
C VAL A 305 -7.23 18.27 -14.86
N ALA A 306 -8.44 17.90 -15.31
CA ALA A 306 -8.89 18.09 -16.68
C ALA A 306 -9.08 19.56 -17.10
N GLY A 307 -8.78 20.53 -16.20
CA GLY A 307 -8.87 21.96 -16.49
C GLY A 307 -10.20 22.60 -16.08
N VAL A 308 -11.06 21.87 -15.36
CA VAL A 308 -12.21 22.48 -14.70
C VAL A 308 -11.70 23.22 -13.47
N SER A 309 -11.55 24.55 -13.59
CA SER A 309 -11.07 25.36 -12.47
C SER A 309 -12.09 25.36 -11.33
N PHE A 310 -11.67 24.87 -10.20
CA PHE A 310 -12.43 24.96 -8.95
C PHE A 310 -11.95 26.15 -8.07
N ALA A 311 -11.01 26.98 -8.56
CA ALA A 311 -10.43 28.05 -7.76
C ALA A 311 -11.49 29.02 -7.20
N ASP A 312 -12.49 29.39 -8.01
CA ASP A 312 -13.60 30.24 -7.57
C ASP A 312 -14.63 29.52 -6.69
N TYR A 313 -14.66 28.20 -6.76
CA TYR A 313 -15.62 27.34 -6.07
C TYR A 313 -14.94 26.24 -5.23
N ALA A 314 -13.72 26.48 -4.76
CA ALA A 314 -12.91 25.51 -4.00
C ALA A 314 -13.63 24.97 -2.75
N PHE A 315 -14.60 25.72 -2.22
CA PHE A 315 -15.44 25.28 -1.11
C PHE A 315 -16.35 24.09 -1.48
N VAL A 316 -16.77 23.94 -2.75
CA VAL A 316 -17.69 22.86 -3.17
C VAL A 316 -17.05 21.48 -3.04
N PRO A 317 -15.91 21.17 -3.70
CA PRO A 317 -15.24 19.88 -3.48
C PRO A 317 -14.80 19.69 -2.04
N THR A 318 -14.31 20.75 -1.36
CA THR A 318 -13.94 20.68 0.04
C THR A 318 -15.10 20.22 0.91
N ILE A 319 -16.27 20.86 0.83
CA ILE A 319 -17.46 20.45 1.60
C ILE A 319 -17.86 19.02 1.24
N PHE A 320 -17.84 18.66 -0.03
CA PHE A 320 -18.23 17.35 -0.49
C PHE A 320 -17.35 16.24 0.14
N TYR A 321 -16.03 16.36 0.08
CA TYR A 321 -15.13 15.39 0.70
C TYR A 321 -15.24 15.36 2.23
N ASN A 322 -15.47 16.50 2.86
CA ASN A 322 -15.73 16.58 4.31
C ASN A 322 -17.01 15.82 4.69
N LEU A 323 -18.09 15.95 3.90
CA LEU A 323 -19.34 15.22 4.11
C LEU A 323 -19.15 13.71 3.93
N ILE A 324 -18.40 13.29 2.90
CA ILE A 324 -18.08 11.85 2.69
C ILE A 324 -17.36 11.30 3.91
N LEU A 325 -16.31 11.98 4.40
CA LEU A 325 -15.57 11.56 5.58
C LEU A 325 -16.45 11.45 6.82
N PHE A 326 -17.29 12.44 7.04
CA PHE A 326 -18.23 12.44 8.15
C PHE A 326 -19.20 11.25 8.11
N PHE A 327 -19.82 10.99 6.95
CA PHE A 327 -20.72 9.85 6.77
C PHE A 327 -19.98 8.52 6.87
N LEU A 328 -18.75 8.43 6.37
CA LEU A 328 -17.92 7.24 6.48
C LEU A 328 -17.57 6.93 7.94
N ALA A 329 -17.19 7.96 8.71
CA ALA A 329 -16.92 7.82 10.13
C ALA A 329 -18.15 7.35 10.91
N ILE A 330 -19.33 7.94 10.66
CA ILE A 330 -20.59 7.52 11.26
C ILE A 330 -20.94 6.09 10.87
N ALA A 331 -20.77 5.72 9.61
CA ALA A 331 -21.04 4.35 9.14
C ALA A 331 -20.17 3.32 9.87
N LEU A 332 -18.86 3.60 10.05
CA LEU A 332 -17.95 2.75 10.79
C LEU A 332 -18.34 2.63 12.28
N ILE A 333 -18.70 3.76 12.92
CA ILE A 333 -19.17 3.76 14.32
C ILE A 333 -20.43 2.91 14.44
N ARG A 334 -21.43 3.12 13.59
CA ARG A 334 -22.68 2.33 13.58
C ARG A 334 -22.44 0.86 13.34
N GLN A 335 -21.58 0.53 12.39
CA GLN A 335 -21.21 -0.88 12.14
C GLN A 335 -20.51 -1.50 13.34
N GLY A 336 -19.61 -0.74 13.99
CA GLY A 336 -18.96 -1.18 15.22
C GLY A 336 -19.95 -1.46 16.36
N LEU A 337 -20.95 -0.60 16.54
CA LEU A 337 -22.03 -0.75 17.52
C LEU A 337 -22.92 -1.96 17.21
N ASN A 338 -23.37 -2.10 15.97
CA ASN A 338 -24.29 -3.17 15.57
C ASN A 338 -23.66 -4.56 15.68
N LEU A 339 -22.40 -4.69 15.25
CA LEU A 339 -21.66 -5.96 15.24
C LEU A 339 -20.85 -6.22 16.53
N GLY A 340 -20.83 -5.28 17.49
CA GLY A 340 -19.97 -5.35 18.68
C GLY A 340 -18.47 -5.31 18.35
N ASN A 341 -18.09 -4.84 17.16
CA ASN A 341 -16.71 -4.88 16.68
C ASN A 341 -15.93 -3.64 17.15
N ARG A 342 -15.03 -3.85 18.13
CA ARG A 342 -14.18 -2.79 18.69
C ARG A 342 -13.38 -2.05 17.63
N LEU A 343 -12.79 -2.75 16.66
CA LEU A 343 -11.92 -2.14 15.67
C LEU A 343 -12.68 -1.14 14.80
N ASN A 344 -13.86 -1.50 14.29
CA ASN A 344 -14.64 -0.62 13.44
C ASN A 344 -15.15 0.62 14.22
N PHE A 345 -15.53 0.43 15.49
CA PHE A 345 -15.95 1.54 16.34
C PHE A 345 -14.80 2.54 16.57
N TRP A 346 -13.61 2.05 16.98
CA TRP A 346 -12.46 2.91 17.23
C TRP A 346 -11.88 3.53 15.96
N LEU A 347 -11.90 2.82 14.82
CA LEU A 347 -11.52 3.39 13.53
C LEU A 347 -12.45 4.55 13.12
N GLY A 348 -13.76 4.38 13.27
CA GLY A 348 -14.72 5.44 12.96
C GLY A 348 -14.58 6.64 13.89
N LEU A 349 -14.40 6.41 15.20
CA LEU A 349 -14.19 7.48 16.17
C LEU A 349 -12.85 8.20 15.95
N GLY A 350 -11.78 7.46 15.64
CA GLY A 350 -10.48 8.01 15.29
C GLY A 350 -10.52 8.84 14.02
N LEU A 351 -11.21 8.36 12.98
CA LEU A 351 -11.39 9.11 11.74
C LEU A 351 -12.15 10.42 11.97
N LEU A 352 -13.23 10.39 12.75
CA LEU A 352 -14.01 11.58 13.10
C LEU A 352 -13.17 12.58 13.90
N SER A 353 -12.43 12.10 14.89
CA SER A 353 -11.54 12.93 15.69
C SER A 353 -10.45 13.58 14.85
N LEU A 354 -9.76 12.79 14.02
CA LEU A 354 -8.72 13.27 13.10
C LEU A 354 -9.28 14.33 12.14
N HIS A 355 -10.49 14.09 11.63
CA HIS A 355 -11.19 15.03 10.75
C HIS A 355 -11.47 16.37 11.45
N ILE A 356 -12.00 16.36 12.66
CA ILE A 356 -12.23 17.57 13.46
C ILE A 356 -10.91 18.29 13.75
N PHE A 357 -9.89 17.56 14.20
CA PHE A 357 -8.57 18.12 14.49
C PHE A 357 -7.99 18.85 13.30
N SER A 358 -8.00 18.22 12.13
CA SER A 358 -7.41 18.80 10.91
C SER A 358 -8.12 20.12 10.52
N ARG A 359 -9.45 20.20 10.68
CA ARG A 359 -10.21 21.43 10.40
C ARG A 359 -9.83 22.57 11.34
N ILE A 360 -9.63 22.27 12.63
CA ILE A 360 -9.21 23.27 13.61
C ILE A 360 -7.84 23.89 13.25
N PHE A 361 -6.93 23.08 12.72
CA PHE A 361 -5.60 23.56 12.32
C PHE A 361 -5.60 24.24 10.96
N GLU A 362 -6.48 23.87 10.06
CA GLU A 362 -6.58 24.47 8.73
C GLU A 362 -7.13 25.92 8.79
N TYR A 363 -8.12 26.15 9.65
CA TYR A 363 -8.71 27.47 9.79
C TYR A 363 -7.95 28.32 10.81
N GLN A 364 -7.73 29.60 10.48
CA GLN A 364 -7.07 30.58 11.36
C GLN A 364 -8.04 31.07 12.44
N THR A 365 -8.32 30.23 13.42
CA THR A 365 -9.14 30.57 14.58
C THR A 365 -8.27 30.87 15.80
N GLY A 366 -8.80 31.63 16.77
CA GLY A 366 -8.08 31.96 17.98
C GLY A 366 -7.72 30.76 18.85
N LEU A 367 -6.59 30.82 19.56
CA LEU A 367 -6.06 29.72 20.38
C LEU A 367 -7.07 29.23 21.43
N ILE A 368 -7.82 30.13 22.05
CA ILE A 368 -8.83 29.77 23.06
C ILE A 368 -9.91 28.88 22.43
N PHE A 369 -10.41 29.26 21.26
CA PHE A 369 -11.44 28.50 20.55
C PHE A 369 -10.92 27.10 20.17
N LYS A 370 -9.66 27.00 19.64
CA LYS A 370 -9.00 25.73 19.36
C LYS A 370 -8.93 24.84 20.60
N SER A 371 -8.49 25.41 21.74
CA SER A 371 -8.35 24.67 22.99
C SER A 371 -9.69 24.13 23.50
N ILE A 372 -10.76 24.92 23.44
CA ILE A 372 -12.09 24.48 23.85
C ILE A 372 -12.56 23.30 23.00
N ILE A 373 -12.45 23.39 21.66
CA ILE A 373 -12.88 22.29 20.77
C ILE A 373 -12.05 21.03 21.01
N LEU A 374 -10.74 21.15 21.24
CA LEU A 374 -9.87 20.01 21.54
C LEU A 374 -10.29 19.31 22.83
N ILE A 375 -10.59 20.05 23.88
CA ILE A 375 -11.08 19.52 25.16
C ILE A 375 -12.43 18.81 24.96
N LEU A 376 -13.37 19.44 24.26
CA LEU A 376 -14.68 18.84 23.98
C LEU A 376 -14.58 17.58 23.14
N CYS A 377 -13.72 17.58 22.11
CA CYS A 377 -13.47 16.40 21.28
C CYS A 377 -12.87 15.25 22.10
N GLY A 378 -11.87 15.54 22.94
CA GLY A 378 -11.26 14.54 23.83
C GLY A 378 -12.28 13.95 24.81
N LEU A 379 -13.10 14.80 25.43
CA LEU A 379 -14.17 14.37 26.34
C LEU A 379 -15.20 13.51 25.63
N ALA A 380 -15.63 13.90 24.43
CA ALA A 380 -16.57 13.14 23.61
C ALA A 380 -16.04 11.74 23.26
N VAL A 381 -14.75 11.62 22.91
CA VAL A 381 -14.08 10.34 22.63
C VAL A 381 -14.11 9.44 23.87
N VAL A 382 -13.76 9.98 25.05
CA VAL A 382 -13.77 9.21 26.30
C VAL A 382 -15.20 8.74 26.65
N ILE A 383 -16.19 9.63 26.58
CA ILE A 383 -17.59 9.29 26.85
C ILE A 383 -18.10 8.23 25.87
N ALA A 384 -17.84 8.40 24.57
CA ALA A 384 -18.24 7.43 23.55
C ALA A 384 -17.60 6.05 23.78
N GLY A 385 -16.30 6.02 24.14
CA GLY A 385 -15.58 4.79 24.44
C GLY A 385 -16.15 4.05 25.67
N LEU A 386 -16.38 4.78 26.77
CA LEU A 386 -17.00 4.24 27.98
C LEU A 386 -18.41 3.70 27.70
N TRP A 387 -19.20 4.46 26.96
CA TRP A 387 -20.55 4.06 26.59
C TRP A 387 -20.55 2.80 25.72
N PHE A 388 -19.64 2.69 24.73
CA PHE A 388 -19.48 1.50 23.88
C PHE A 388 -19.13 0.26 24.71
N GLU A 389 -18.17 0.35 25.62
CA GLU A 389 -17.75 -0.79 26.45
C GLU A 389 -18.89 -1.22 27.41
N ARG A 390 -19.65 -0.27 27.94
CA ARG A 390 -20.84 -0.58 28.77
C ARG A 390 -21.93 -1.26 27.94
N TYR A 391 -22.24 -0.71 26.74
CA TYR A 391 -23.25 -1.28 25.84
C TYR A 391 -22.91 -2.71 25.42
N ARG A 392 -21.63 -2.97 25.15
CA ARG A 392 -21.15 -4.30 24.77
C ARG A 392 -21.29 -5.32 25.91
N ARG A 393 -20.99 -4.92 27.15
CA ARG A 393 -21.16 -5.79 28.34
C ARG A 393 -22.61 -6.18 28.59
N LEU A 394 -23.55 -5.38 28.18
CA LEU A 394 -24.99 -5.65 28.32
C LEU A 394 -25.53 -6.58 27.22
N LYS A 395 -24.83 -6.73 26.11
CA LYS A 395 -25.23 -7.60 24.99
C LYS A 395 -24.61 -9.01 25.05
N ILE A 396 -23.58 -9.22 25.86
CA ILE A 396 -22.96 -10.53 26.15
C ILE A 396 -23.57 -11.08 27.44
#